data_ede77f756d69bb0218466d5462bd2593
#
_entry.id   ede77f756d69bb0218466d5462bd2593
#
_cell.length_a   1.000
_cell.length_b   1.000
_cell.length_c   1.000
_cell.angle_alpha   90.00
_cell.angle_beta   90.00
_cell.angle_gamma   90.00
#
_symmetry.space_group_name_H-M   'P 1'
#
loop_
_entity.id
_entity.type
_entity.pdbx_description
1 polymer ?
#
loop_
_entity_poly.entity_id
_entity_poly.type
_entity_poly.pdbx_seq_one_letter_code
_entity_poly.pdbx_strand_id
1 'polypeptide(L)'
;MEITEQLTPFLNFSRQQWAELRKSVPLKLTEQDLKPLLGFNEELSLDEVSTIYLPLARLINYYIDENLRRQTVLNRFLGGQSPKVPYIISIAGSVAVGKSTSARVLQSLLTHWPTERKVDLITTDGFLYPLEKLKKDDLLQKKGFPISYDTAKLIRFLADIKSGKPSVKSPIYSHLTYDIVPDKFDIVDQPDILILEGLNVLQTGSNKANQTFVSDFVDFSIYVDADENLLKEWYIKRFLKFRQSAFTNPDSYFKHYANLSEQEAIETASNIWDNINGLNLKQNILPTRERANLILRKGENHEVELVKLRK
;
A
#
# COMPACT_ATOMS: atom_id res chain seq x y z
N MET A 1 14.14 2.31 -38.98
CA MET A 1 13.92 1.80 -37.60
C MET A 1 12.57 2.32 -37.17
N GLU A 2 11.51 1.58 -37.43
CA GLU A 2 10.14 1.96 -37.07
C GLU A 2 10.02 1.96 -35.55
N ILE A 3 9.89 3.15 -34.98
CA ILE A 3 9.49 3.34 -33.60
C ILE A 3 7.99 3.01 -33.58
N THR A 4 7.63 1.78 -33.25
CA THR A 4 6.29 1.45 -32.81
C THR A 4 6.10 2.20 -31.50
N GLU A 5 5.54 3.42 -31.57
CA GLU A 5 5.01 4.10 -30.37
C GLU A 5 4.01 3.15 -29.72
N GLN A 6 4.42 2.50 -28.65
CA GLN A 6 3.48 1.74 -27.84
C GLN A 6 2.44 2.74 -27.32
N LEU A 7 1.22 2.62 -27.78
CA LEU A 7 0.08 3.39 -27.28
C LEU A 7 -0.11 3.06 -25.80
N THR A 8 0.47 3.88 -24.94
CA THR A 8 0.41 3.73 -23.48
C THR A 8 -0.13 5.01 -22.84
N PRO A 9 -0.99 4.91 -21.82
CA PRO A 9 -1.42 6.08 -21.04
C PRO A 9 -0.35 6.61 -20.10
N PHE A 10 0.86 6.04 -20.09
CA PHE A 10 1.93 6.39 -19.15
C PHE A 10 3.08 7.12 -19.82
N LEU A 11 3.65 8.07 -19.06
CA LEU A 11 5.00 8.58 -19.24
C LEU A 11 5.96 7.66 -18.49
N ASN A 12 7.05 7.25 -19.12
CA ASN A 12 8.05 6.37 -18.52
C ASN A 12 9.29 7.18 -18.17
N PHE A 13 9.79 7.00 -16.95
CA PHE A 13 10.99 7.65 -16.44
C PHE A 13 11.97 6.59 -15.94
N SER A 14 13.23 6.65 -16.40
CA SER A 14 14.30 5.96 -15.72
C SER A 14 14.49 6.52 -14.30
N ARG A 15 15.16 5.77 -13.41
CA ARG A 15 15.51 6.22 -12.07
C ARG A 15 16.16 7.62 -12.10
N GLN A 16 17.11 7.83 -12.99
CA GLN A 16 17.82 9.11 -13.10
C GLN A 16 16.91 10.25 -13.57
N GLN A 17 16.11 10.05 -14.61
CA GLN A 17 15.16 11.05 -15.10
C GLN A 17 14.14 11.44 -14.03
N TRP A 18 13.68 10.47 -13.25
CA TRP A 18 12.75 10.72 -12.15
C TRP A 18 13.40 11.51 -11.02
N ALA A 19 14.66 11.17 -10.65
CA ALA A 19 15.42 11.87 -9.62
C ALA A 19 15.57 13.37 -9.90
N GLU A 20 15.79 13.74 -11.17
CA GLU A 20 15.93 15.15 -11.58
C GLU A 20 14.66 15.98 -11.31
N LEU A 21 13.48 15.34 -11.23
CA LEU A 21 12.21 15.99 -10.90
C LEU A 21 12.10 16.40 -9.44
N ARG A 22 12.99 15.96 -8.58
CA ARG A 22 13.12 16.45 -7.21
C ARG A 22 13.40 17.96 -7.17
N LYS A 23 14.19 18.48 -8.14
CA LYS A 23 14.69 19.86 -8.17
C LYS A 23 15.47 20.20 -6.87
N SER A 24 15.22 21.36 -6.30
CA SER A 24 15.89 21.87 -5.08
C SER A 24 15.20 21.45 -3.76
N VAL A 25 14.26 20.51 -3.80
CA VAL A 25 13.60 20.05 -2.55
C VAL A 25 14.63 19.32 -1.67
N PRO A 26 14.88 19.81 -0.43
CA PRO A 26 15.84 19.17 0.46
C PRO A 26 15.27 17.90 1.07
N LEU A 27 16.10 16.87 1.22
CA LEU A 27 15.77 15.71 2.03
C LEU A 27 16.01 16.06 3.50
N LYS A 28 14.94 15.99 4.31
CA LYS A 28 15.00 16.27 5.75
C LYS A 28 15.21 15.02 6.60
N LEU A 29 15.03 13.83 6.02
CA LEU A 29 15.22 12.57 6.72
C LEU A 29 16.69 12.18 6.81
N THR A 30 17.08 11.60 7.93
CA THR A 30 18.39 11.04 8.24
C THR A 30 18.36 9.52 8.23
N GLU A 31 19.52 8.87 8.26
CA GLU A 31 19.63 7.39 8.41
C GLU A 31 18.93 6.87 9.68
N GLN A 32 18.89 7.67 10.74
CA GLN A 32 18.20 7.30 11.97
C GLN A 32 16.68 7.30 11.81
N ASP A 33 16.16 8.24 11.00
CA ASP A 33 14.72 8.34 10.72
C ASP A 33 14.24 7.21 9.81
N LEU A 34 15.13 6.59 9.03
CA LEU A 34 14.77 5.46 8.16
C LEU A 34 14.55 4.17 8.92
N LYS A 35 15.30 3.89 9.99
CA LYS A 35 15.24 2.62 10.73
C LYS A 35 13.82 2.20 11.14
N PRO A 36 12.98 3.06 11.75
CA PRO A 36 11.61 2.70 12.12
C PRO A 36 10.67 2.55 10.90
N LEU A 37 11.05 3.08 9.73
CA LEU A 37 10.24 3.00 8.52
C LEU A 37 10.41 1.68 7.77
N LEU A 38 11.53 0.97 8.03
CA LEU A 38 11.84 -0.29 7.36
C LEU A 38 10.85 -1.39 7.74
N GLY A 39 10.44 -2.16 6.75
CA GLY A 39 9.80 -3.45 6.98
C GLY A 39 10.82 -4.50 7.42
N PHE A 40 10.31 -5.59 7.96
CA PHE A 40 11.15 -6.73 8.31
C PHE A 40 11.75 -7.32 7.02
N ASN A 41 13.05 -7.19 6.81
CA ASN A 41 13.82 -7.58 5.62
C ASN A 41 13.92 -6.57 4.49
N GLU A 42 13.53 -5.34 4.69
CA GLU A 42 13.70 -4.34 3.67
C GLU A 42 14.92 -3.48 3.98
N GLU A 43 15.75 -3.30 2.97
CA GLU A 43 16.83 -2.33 2.97
C GLU A 43 16.34 -1.12 2.18
N LEU A 44 16.45 0.05 2.77
CA LEU A 44 16.11 1.32 2.15
C LEU A 44 17.24 2.29 2.44
N SER A 45 17.83 2.83 1.40
CA SER A 45 18.87 3.85 1.52
C SER A 45 18.29 5.26 1.48
N LEU A 46 19.03 6.24 2.02
CA LEU A 46 18.71 7.65 1.82
C LEU A 46 18.72 8.03 0.33
N ASP A 47 19.56 7.36 -0.45
CA ASP A 47 19.61 7.54 -1.90
C ASP A 47 18.28 7.15 -2.55
N GLU A 48 17.74 5.99 -2.21
CA GLU A 48 16.41 5.55 -2.71
C GLU A 48 15.32 6.55 -2.33
N VAL A 49 15.32 7.02 -1.07
CA VAL A 49 14.35 8.03 -0.61
C VAL A 49 14.50 9.33 -1.40
N SER A 50 15.72 9.79 -1.58
CA SER A 50 16.06 11.03 -2.29
C SER A 50 15.73 10.96 -3.78
N THR A 51 15.98 9.80 -4.39
CA THR A 51 15.89 9.57 -5.84
C THR A 51 14.46 9.27 -6.27
N ILE A 52 13.71 8.51 -5.46
CA ILE A 52 12.39 8.00 -5.84
C ILE A 52 11.26 8.67 -5.06
N TYR A 53 11.33 8.64 -3.73
CA TYR A 53 10.19 9.06 -2.91
C TYR A 53 10.08 10.57 -2.75
N LEU A 54 11.19 11.30 -2.79
CA LEU A 54 11.17 12.75 -2.67
C LEU A 54 10.56 13.46 -3.91
N PRO A 55 10.91 13.09 -5.17
CA PRO A 55 10.18 13.54 -6.35
C PRO A 55 8.70 13.17 -6.32
N LEU A 56 8.37 11.94 -5.85
CA LEU A 56 6.99 11.49 -5.69
C LEU A 56 6.23 12.35 -4.69
N ALA A 57 6.80 12.60 -3.51
CA ALA A 57 6.19 13.45 -2.49
C ALA A 57 5.97 14.89 -3.02
N ARG A 58 6.92 15.42 -3.82
CA ARG A 58 6.77 16.71 -4.49
C ARG A 58 5.59 16.73 -5.46
N LEU A 59 5.46 15.73 -6.31
CA LEU A 59 4.34 15.58 -7.24
C LEU A 59 3.00 15.53 -6.50
N ILE A 60 2.92 14.70 -5.46
CA ILE A 60 1.71 14.53 -4.65
C ILE A 60 1.32 15.85 -3.98
N ASN A 61 2.29 16.62 -3.46
CA ASN A 61 1.98 17.93 -2.88
C ASN A 61 1.35 18.89 -3.89
N TYR A 62 1.79 18.89 -5.15
CA TYR A 62 1.12 19.69 -6.18
C TYR A 62 -0.34 19.25 -6.41
N TYR A 63 -0.61 17.94 -6.48
CA TYR A 63 -1.98 17.44 -6.59
C TYR A 63 -2.85 17.81 -5.39
N ILE A 64 -2.29 17.75 -4.18
CA ILE A 64 -2.99 18.15 -2.96
C ILE A 64 -3.32 19.64 -3.00
N ASP A 65 -2.38 20.50 -3.38
CA ASP A 65 -2.61 21.95 -3.46
C ASP A 65 -3.73 22.28 -4.48
N GLU A 66 -3.75 21.65 -5.63
CA GLU A 66 -4.83 21.80 -6.60
C GLU A 66 -6.17 21.24 -6.09
N ASN A 67 -6.15 20.13 -5.35
CA ASN A 67 -7.37 19.60 -4.72
C ASN A 67 -7.93 20.58 -3.68
N LEU A 68 -7.09 21.20 -2.86
CA LEU A 68 -7.51 22.21 -1.88
C LEU A 68 -8.13 23.43 -2.56
N ARG A 69 -7.57 23.88 -3.69
CA ARG A 69 -8.18 24.96 -4.51
C ARG A 69 -9.56 24.55 -5.02
N ARG A 70 -9.69 23.32 -5.54
CA ARG A 70 -10.98 22.76 -5.99
C ARG A 70 -11.99 22.69 -4.86
N GLN A 71 -11.59 22.24 -3.67
CA GLN A 71 -12.46 22.22 -2.49
C GLN A 71 -12.90 23.62 -2.09
N THR A 72 -12.03 24.63 -2.19
CA THR A 72 -12.40 26.03 -1.92
C THR A 72 -13.48 26.53 -2.89
N VAL A 73 -13.38 26.17 -4.18
CA VAL A 73 -14.39 26.50 -5.19
C VAL A 73 -15.72 25.84 -4.87
N LEU A 74 -15.69 24.53 -4.54
CA LEU A 74 -16.88 23.77 -4.16
C LEU A 74 -17.54 24.34 -2.90
N ASN A 75 -16.74 24.64 -1.87
CA ASN A 75 -17.23 25.25 -0.63
C ASN A 75 -17.92 26.59 -0.88
N ARG A 76 -17.34 27.45 -1.74
CA ARG A 76 -17.98 28.71 -2.15
C ARG A 76 -19.31 28.47 -2.88
N PHE A 77 -19.34 27.49 -3.79
CA PHE A 77 -20.54 27.12 -4.53
C PHE A 77 -21.67 26.62 -3.59
N LEU A 78 -21.31 25.85 -2.55
CA LEU A 78 -22.23 25.30 -1.55
C LEU A 78 -22.58 26.27 -0.40
N GLY A 79 -22.17 27.54 -0.48
CA GLY A 79 -22.47 28.54 0.54
C GLY A 79 -21.71 28.39 1.87
N GLY A 80 -20.50 27.79 1.83
CA GLY A 80 -19.62 27.71 3.00
C GLY A 80 -19.86 26.52 3.94
N GLN A 81 -20.62 25.49 3.51
CA GLN A 81 -20.99 24.32 4.34
C GLN A 81 -20.24 23.03 3.97
N SER A 82 -19.14 23.11 3.27
CA SER A 82 -18.37 21.93 2.88
C SER A 82 -17.48 21.43 4.03
N PRO A 83 -17.54 20.13 4.42
CA PRO A 83 -16.64 19.57 5.43
C PRO A 83 -15.20 19.50 4.90
N LYS A 84 -14.24 19.37 5.82
CA LYS A 84 -12.85 19.03 5.46
C LYS A 84 -12.82 17.62 4.90
N VAL A 85 -12.37 17.45 3.64
CA VAL A 85 -12.27 16.15 2.98
C VAL A 85 -10.79 15.82 2.78
N PRO A 86 -10.28 14.71 3.38
CA PRO A 86 -8.89 14.32 3.21
C PRO A 86 -8.57 13.91 1.78
N TYR A 87 -7.31 14.13 1.38
CA TYR A 87 -6.75 13.57 0.15
C TYR A 87 -6.36 12.11 0.40
N ILE A 88 -6.95 11.17 -0.33
CA ILE A 88 -6.71 9.73 -0.12
C ILE A 88 -5.72 9.22 -1.16
N ILE A 89 -4.59 8.69 -0.68
CA ILE A 89 -3.56 8.04 -1.48
C ILE A 89 -3.66 6.54 -1.25
N SER A 90 -3.81 5.74 -2.29
CA SER A 90 -3.74 4.28 -2.15
C SER A 90 -2.39 3.73 -2.60
N ILE A 91 -1.88 2.71 -1.89
CA ILE A 91 -0.66 1.98 -2.25
C ILE A 91 -1.00 0.50 -2.40
N ALA A 92 -0.96 0.03 -3.64
CA ALA A 92 -1.23 -1.34 -4.04
C ALA A 92 0.04 -2.08 -4.44
N GLY A 93 -0.04 -3.40 -4.59
CA GLY A 93 1.03 -4.27 -5.06
C GLY A 93 1.01 -5.63 -4.37
N SER A 94 1.90 -6.53 -4.76
CA SER A 94 1.98 -7.90 -4.23
C SER A 94 2.44 -7.97 -2.77
N VAL A 95 2.30 -9.14 -2.17
CA VAL A 95 3.01 -9.50 -0.94
C VAL A 95 4.52 -9.42 -1.19
N ALA A 96 5.30 -9.02 -0.19
CA ALA A 96 6.76 -8.88 -0.20
C ALA A 96 7.35 -7.81 -1.14
N VAL A 97 6.53 -7.02 -1.86
CA VAL A 97 7.04 -5.99 -2.80
C VAL A 97 7.49 -4.69 -2.11
N GLY A 98 7.19 -4.51 -0.81
CA GLY A 98 7.57 -3.32 -0.05
C GLY A 98 6.54 -2.19 -0.01
N LYS A 99 5.24 -2.51 -0.15
CA LYS A 99 4.14 -1.53 -0.02
C LYS A 99 4.17 -0.77 1.30
N SER A 100 4.27 -1.50 2.40
CA SER A 100 4.20 -0.92 3.76
C SER A 100 5.39 0.01 4.04
N THR A 101 6.58 -0.31 3.53
CA THR A 101 7.74 0.57 3.62
C THR A 101 7.55 1.81 2.75
N SER A 102 7.08 1.64 1.50
CA SER A 102 6.74 2.77 0.63
C SER A 102 5.69 3.69 1.27
N ALA A 103 4.69 3.13 1.94
CA ALA A 103 3.65 3.89 2.64
C ALA A 103 4.20 4.69 3.81
N ARG A 104 5.04 4.08 4.67
CA ARG A 104 5.66 4.77 5.82
C ARG A 104 6.64 5.86 5.39
N VAL A 105 7.45 5.60 4.35
CA VAL A 105 8.37 6.61 3.80
C VAL A 105 7.59 7.80 3.25
N LEU A 106 6.56 7.54 2.46
CA LEU A 106 5.71 8.60 1.91
C LEU A 106 4.98 9.37 3.02
N GLN A 107 4.45 8.67 4.04
CA GLN A 107 3.87 9.30 5.22
C GLN A 107 4.87 10.24 5.89
N SER A 108 6.08 9.77 6.16
CA SER A 108 7.13 10.57 6.80
C SER A 108 7.49 11.81 5.98
N LEU A 109 7.70 11.67 4.66
CA LEU A 109 8.01 12.80 3.78
C LEU A 109 6.88 13.82 3.71
N LEU A 110 5.62 13.39 3.64
CA LEU A 110 4.46 14.27 3.56
C LEU A 110 4.18 14.97 4.90
N THR A 111 4.39 14.28 6.03
CA THR A 111 4.26 14.88 7.37
C THR A 111 5.29 15.99 7.60
N HIS A 112 6.54 15.76 7.19
CA HIS A 112 7.62 16.74 7.35
C HIS A 112 7.75 17.73 6.16
N TRP A 113 6.75 17.77 5.28
CA TRP A 113 6.72 18.74 4.20
C TRP A 113 6.61 20.18 4.76
N PRO A 114 7.14 21.20 4.06
CA PRO A 114 7.12 22.58 4.60
C PRO A 114 5.74 23.13 4.99
N THR A 115 4.67 22.58 4.45
CA THR A 115 3.29 22.98 4.77
C THR A 115 2.67 22.25 5.96
N GLU A 116 3.45 21.38 6.65
CA GLU A 116 3.03 20.62 7.84
C GLU A 116 1.59 20.07 7.73
N ARG A 117 1.45 18.80 7.33
CA ARG A 117 0.16 18.15 7.13
C ARG A 117 -0.04 17.01 8.10
N LYS A 118 -1.26 16.82 8.59
CA LYS A 118 -1.63 15.62 9.34
C LYS A 118 -1.81 14.47 8.35
N VAL A 119 -0.95 13.44 8.45
CA VAL A 119 -0.94 12.29 7.55
C VAL A 119 -1.19 11.01 8.33
N ASP A 120 -2.33 10.38 8.13
CA ASP A 120 -2.65 9.08 8.71
C ASP A 120 -2.38 7.96 7.70
N LEU A 121 -1.95 6.81 8.20
CA LEU A 121 -1.69 5.59 7.42
C LEU A 121 -2.54 4.45 7.98
N ILE A 122 -3.35 3.84 7.11
CA ILE A 122 -4.22 2.71 7.42
C ILE A 122 -3.91 1.56 6.47
N THR A 123 -3.78 0.35 7.01
CA THR A 123 -3.69 -0.88 6.23
C THR A 123 -5.06 -1.54 6.10
N THR A 124 -5.35 -2.07 4.91
CA THR A 124 -6.61 -2.79 4.67
C THR A 124 -6.69 -4.13 5.39
N ASP A 125 -5.60 -4.64 5.94
CA ASP A 125 -5.59 -5.91 6.68
C ASP A 125 -6.51 -5.87 7.91
N GLY A 126 -6.76 -4.69 8.51
CA GLY A 126 -7.77 -4.48 9.55
C GLY A 126 -9.22 -4.79 9.10
N PHE A 127 -9.45 -4.84 7.80
CA PHE A 127 -10.76 -5.14 7.21
C PHE A 127 -10.87 -6.58 6.67
N LEU A 128 -9.89 -7.46 6.94
CA LEU A 128 -10.04 -8.89 6.74
C LEU A 128 -11.16 -9.45 7.65
N TYR A 129 -11.82 -10.50 7.21
CA TYR A 129 -12.68 -11.24 8.12
C TYR A 129 -11.85 -11.91 9.21
N PRO A 130 -12.36 -12.02 10.46
CA PRO A 130 -11.69 -12.74 11.55
C PRO A 130 -11.38 -14.18 11.17
N LEU A 131 -10.31 -14.76 11.73
CA LEU A 131 -9.90 -16.15 11.46
C LEU A 131 -11.02 -17.16 11.70
N GLU A 132 -11.82 -16.95 12.73
CA GLU A 132 -12.97 -17.81 13.01
C GLU A 132 -13.95 -17.88 11.84
N LYS A 133 -14.30 -16.69 11.27
CA LYS A 133 -15.17 -16.61 10.11
C LYS A 133 -14.52 -17.23 8.87
N LEU A 134 -13.22 -16.94 8.62
CA LEU A 134 -12.51 -17.51 7.48
C LEU A 134 -12.43 -19.05 7.55
N LYS A 135 -12.26 -19.61 8.74
CA LYS A 135 -12.30 -21.07 8.97
C LYS A 135 -13.69 -21.65 8.72
N LYS A 136 -14.73 -21.01 9.27
CA LYS A 136 -16.13 -21.43 9.11
C LYS A 136 -16.58 -21.44 7.64
N ASP A 137 -16.13 -20.46 6.86
CA ASP A 137 -16.52 -20.25 5.47
C ASP A 137 -15.53 -20.95 4.48
N ASP A 138 -14.58 -21.75 4.98
CA ASP A 138 -13.51 -22.42 4.20
C ASP A 138 -12.69 -21.46 3.32
N LEU A 139 -12.43 -20.26 3.83
CA LEU A 139 -11.70 -19.19 3.15
C LEU A 139 -10.26 -18.97 3.68
N LEU A 140 -9.78 -19.82 4.60
CA LEU A 140 -8.46 -19.62 5.22
C LEU A 140 -7.33 -19.60 4.18
N GLN A 141 -7.39 -20.50 3.20
CA GLN A 141 -6.43 -20.58 2.07
C GLN A 141 -6.59 -19.44 1.07
N LYS A 142 -7.66 -18.66 1.17
CA LYS A 142 -7.91 -17.47 0.36
C LYS A 142 -7.74 -16.16 1.15
N LYS A 143 -7.07 -16.22 2.31
CA LYS A 143 -6.77 -15.01 3.06
C LYS A 143 -5.85 -14.09 2.26
N GLY A 144 -6.23 -12.80 2.14
CA GLY A 144 -5.59 -11.84 1.24
C GLY A 144 -6.26 -11.72 -0.14
N PHE A 145 -7.10 -12.69 -0.54
CA PHE A 145 -7.96 -12.55 -1.73
C PHE A 145 -9.11 -11.58 -1.46
N PRO A 146 -9.69 -10.93 -2.49
CA PRO A 146 -10.79 -9.98 -2.29
C PRO A 146 -11.95 -10.55 -1.46
N ILE A 147 -12.28 -11.84 -1.62
CA ILE A 147 -13.36 -12.53 -0.89
C ILE A 147 -13.11 -12.64 0.63
N SER A 148 -11.87 -12.50 1.08
CA SER A 148 -11.50 -12.59 2.50
C SER A 148 -11.66 -11.26 3.27
N TYR A 149 -12.06 -10.19 2.58
CA TYR A 149 -12.22 -8.87 3.16
C TYR A 149 -13.70 -8.51 3.37
N ASP A 150 -14.00 -7.84 4.48
CA ASP A 150 -15.24 -7.11 4.67
C ASP A 150 -15.18 -5.78 3.88
N THR A 151 -15.33 -5.91 2.56
CA THR A 151 -15.28 -4.77 1.65
C THR A 151 -16.38 -3.75 1.96
N ALA A 152 -17.54 -4.19 2.43
CA ALA A 152 -18.62 -3.28 2.81
C ALA A 152 -18.24 -2.39 4.00
N LYS A 153 -17.53 -2.96 5.00
CA LYS A 153 -17.00 -2.22 6.15
C LYS A 153 -15.92 -1.23 5.72
N LEU A 154 -15.01 -1.64 4.82
CA LEU A 154 -13.96 -0.76 4.29
C LEU A 154 -14.56 0.41 3.49
N ILE A 155 -15.53 0.16 2.61
CA ILE A 155 -16.22 1.20 1.85
C ILE A 155 -16.92 2.18 2.79
N ARG A 156 -17.61 1.68 3.83
CA ARG A 156 -18.28 2.53 4.85
C ARG A 156 -17.27 3.39 5.61
N PHE A 157 -16.13 2.83 5.99
CA PHE A 157 -15.03 3.57 6.59
C PHE A 157 -14.55 4.72 5.68
N LEU A 158 -14.31 4.46 4.40
CA LEU A 158 -13.87 5.48 3.45
C LEU A 158 -14.95 6.55 3.19
N ALA A 159 -16.23 6.15 3.13
CA ALA A 159 -17.35 7.08 3.01
C ALA A 159 -17.45 8.01 4.24
N ASP A 160 -17.29 7.48 5.46
CA ASP A 160 -17.24 8.26 6.69
C ASP A 160 -16.07 9.27 6.67
N ILE A 161 -14.87 8.84 6.21
CA ILE A 161 -13.71 9.72 6.04
C ILE A 161 -14.00 10.84 5.02
N LYS A 162 -14.50 10.50 3.84
CA LYS A 162 -14.81 11.48 2.77
C LYS A 162 -15.99 12.40 3.12
N SER A 163 -16.85 12.01 4.06
CA SER A 163 -17.91 12.89 4.59
C SER A 163 -17.41 13.91 5.62
N GLY A 164 -16.10 13.86 5.97
CA GLY A 164 -15.51 14.74 6.98
C GLY A 164 -15.87 14.39 8.41
N LYS A 165 -16.40 13.17 8.67
CA LYS A 165 -16.75 12.70 10.01
C LYS A 165 -15.52 12.66 10.90
N PRO A 166 -15.56 13.24 12.12
CA PRO A 166 -14.47 13.13 13.08
C PRO A 166 -14.41 11.73 13.69
N SER A 167 -13.21 11.33 14.12
CA SER A 167 -12.98 10.13 14.94
C SER A 167 -13.51 8.83 14.33
N VAL A 168 -13.16 8.54 13.08
CA VAL A 168 -13.54 7.31 12.39
C VAL A 168 -12.64 6.16 12.85
N LYS A 169 -13.24 5.03 13.28
CA LYS A 169 -12.53 3.86 13.79
C LYS A 169 -12.06 2.95 12.66
N SER A 170 -10.77 2.61 12.65
CA SER A 170 -10.17 1.57 11.79
C SER A 170 -9.78 0.36 12.63
N PRO A 171 -10.20 -0.87 12.31
CA PRO A 171 -9.79 -2.06 13.07
C PRO A 171 -8.29 -2.29 12.98
N ILE A 172 -7.70 -2.79 14.06
CA ILE A 172 -6.28 -3.14 14.11
C ILE A 172 -6.09 -4.62 13.75
N TYR A 173 -5.11 -4.89 12.89
CA TYR A 173 -4.66 -6.23 12.53
C TYR A 173 -3.34 -6.56 13.22
N SER A 174 -3.21 -7.78 13.73
CA SER A 174 -1.98 -8.30 14.32
C SER A 174 -1.35 -9.34 13.42
N HIS A 175 -0.17 -9.04 12.87
CA HIS A 175 0.63 -10.03 12.15
C HIS A 175 1.12 -11.18 13.04
N LEU A 176 1.27 -10.94 14.36
CA LEU A 176 1.68 -11.96 15.31
C LEU A 176 0.60 -13.04 15.48
N THR A 177 -0.63 -12.62 15.77
CA THR A 177 -1.77 -13.54 15.93
C THR A 177 -2.43 -13.88 14.59
N TYR A 178 -2.00 -13.25 13.50
CA TYR A 178 -2.54 -13.40 12.15
C TYR A 178 -4.05 -13.11 12.06
N ASP A 179 -4.55 -12.21 12.92
CA ASP A 179 -5.97 -11.90 13.04
C ASP A 179 -6.24 -10.44 13.40
N ILE A 180 -7.49 -10.04 13.29
CA ILE A 180 -7.98 -8.76 13.79
C ILE A 180 -7.91 -8.78 15.31
N VAL A 181 -7.42 -7.69 15.91
CA VAL A 181 -7.39 -7.55 17.37
C VAL A 181 -8.78 -7.14 17.85
N PRO A 182 -9.46 -8.00 18.67
CA PRO A 182 -10.82 -7.70 19.13
C PRO A 182 -10.87 -6.37 19.90
N ASP A 183 -11.90 -5.57 19.63
CA ASP A 183 -12.22 -4.32 20.33
C ASP A 183 -11.10 -3.26 20.35
N LYS A 184 -10.07 -3.41 19.48
CA LYS A 184 -9.03 -2.40 19.29
C LYS A 184 -9.16 -1.72 17.95
N PHE A 185 -8.99 -0.40 17.97
CA PHE A 185 -9.16 0.45 16.79
C PHE A 185 -8.12 1.58 16.79
N ASP A 186 -7.60 1.89 15.64
CA ASP A 186 -6.96 3.17 15.38
C ASP A 186 -8.03 4.23 15.13
N ILE A 187 -7.80 5.44 15.59
CA ILE A 187 -8.72 6.56 15.40
C ILE A 187 -8.16 7.47 14.30
N VAL A 188 -8.88 7.56 13.21
CA VAL A 188 -8.62 8.50 12.13
C VAL A 188 -9.46 9.76 12.40
N ASP A 189 -8.77 10.86 12.71
CA ASP A 189 -9.40 12.11 13.13
C ASP A 189 -9.06 13.24 12.14
N GLN A 190 -9.85 13.37 11.11
CA GLN A 190 -9.80 14.42 10.07
C GLN A 190 -8.38 14.76 9.60
N PRO A 191 -7.58 13.80 9.11
CA PRO A 191 -6.27 14.11 8.54
C PRO A 191 -6.39 14.98 7.30
N ASP A 192 -5.29 15.59 6.88
CA ASP A 192 -5.20 16.27 5.57
C ASP A 192 -5.00 15.22 4.47
N ILE A 193 -4.25 14.16 4.78
CA ILE A 193 -3.93 13.05 3.89
C ILE A 193 -4.19 11.74 4.61
N LEU A 194 -4.88 10.82 3.93
CA LEU A 194 -4.99 9.42 4.35
C LEU A 194 -4.25 8.55 3.35
N ILE A 195 -3.25 7.81 3.81
CA ILE A 195 -2.61 6.76 3.02
C ILE A 195 -3.32 5.45 3.33
N LEU A 196 -3.84 4.78 2.31
CA LEU A 196 -4.50 3.48 2.40
C LEU A 196 -3.62 2.42 1.72
N GLU A 197 -3.00 1.53 2.50
CA GLU A 197 -2.15 0.46 1.98
C GLU A 197 -2.89 -0.87 1.94
N GLY A 198 -2.77 -1.61 0.85
CA GLY A 198 -3.33 -2.96 0.79
C GLY A 198 -3.23 -3.66 -0.56
N LEU A 199 -3.51 -4.96 -0.55
CA LEU A 199 -3.43 -5.80 -1.75
C LEU A 199 -4.52 -5.45 -2.78
N ASN A 200 -5.72 -5.11 -2.31
CA ASN A 200 -6.93 -5.04 -3.12
C ASN A 200 -7.53 -3.62 -3.25
N VAL A 201 -6.74 -2.57 -2.97
CA VAL A 201 -7.22 -1.17 -2.96
C VAL A 201 -7.58 -0.63 -4.35
N LEU A 202 -7.12 -1.28 -5.43
CA LEU A 202 -7.43 -0.92 -6.82
C LEU A 202 -8.47 -1.84 -7.47
N GLN A 203 -9.07 -2.76 -6.71
CA GLN A 203 -10.09 -3.66 -7.22
C GLN A 203 -11.32 -2.89 -7.69
N THR A 204 -11.89 -3.41 -8.79
CA THR A 204 -13.22 -3.08 -9.26
C THR A 204 -14.05 -4.34 -9.24
N GLY A 205 -15.32 -4.23 -8.98
CA GLY A 205 -16.19 -5.41 -8.94
C GLY A 205 -16.55 -5.92 -10.34
N SER A 206 -16.99 -7.16 -10.36
CA SER A 206 -17.61 -7.78 -11.51
C SER A 206 -19.06 -7.28 -11.67
N ASN A 207 -19.40 -6.71 -12.81
CA ASN A 207 -20.72 -6.60 -13.46
C ASN A 207 -21.99 -6.30 -12.64
N LYS A 208 -21.93 -5.79 -11.41
CA LYS A 208 -23.11 -5.30 -10.72
C LYS A 208 -23.25 -3.80 -10.93
N ALA A 209 -24.29 -3.39 -11.63
CA ALA A 209 -24.64 -1.97 -11.76
C ALA A 209 -24.80 -1.33 -10.36
N ASN A 210 -24.36 -0.09 -10.19
CA ASN A 210 -24.46 0.70 -8.96
C ASN A 210 -23.64 0.19 -7.74
N GLN A 211 -22.53 -0.52 -7.96
CA GLN A 211 -21.63 -0.90 -6.86
C GLN A 211 -20.50 0.13 -6.70
N THR A 212 -20.31 0.65 -5.49
CA THR A 212 -19.19 1.50 -5.11
C THR A 212 -17.96 0.64 -4.77
N PHE A 213 -16.77 1.08 -5.19
CA PHE A 213 -15.51 0.40 -4.94
C PHE A 213 -14.59 1.23 -4.07
N VAL A 214 -13.60 0.58 -3.48
CA VAL A 214 -12.53 1.26 -2.70
C VAL A 214 -11.83 2.32 -3.56
N SER A 215 -11.54 1.99 -4.82
CA SER A 215 -10.88 2.89 -5.77
C SER A 215 -11.67 4.17 -6.08
N ASP A 216 -13.00 4.20 -5.86
CA ASP A 216 -13.83 5.39 -6.11
C ASP A 216 -13.58 6.51 -5.08
N PHE A 217 -13.01 6.16 -3.92
CA PHE A 217 -12.66 7.12 -2.87
C PHE A 217 -11.22 7.63 -2.97
N VAL A 218 -10.41 7.05 -3.85
CA VAL A 218 -8.98 7.34 -3.95
C VAL A 218 -8.73 8.53 -4.89
N ASP A 219 -7.95 9.50 -4.42
CA ASP A 219 -7.57 10.67 -5.21
C ASP A 219 -6.28 10.44 -6.01
N PHE A 220 -5.34 9.64 -5.48
CA PHE A 220 -4.11 9.24 -6.16
C PHE A 220 -3.73 7.81 -5.80
N SER A 221 -3.36 7.03 -6.80
CA SER A 221 -3.04 5.61 -6.60
C SER A 221 -1.63 5.27 -7.06
N ILE A 222 -0.92 4.53 -6.23
CA ILE A 222 0.43 4.03 -6.48
C ILE A 222 0.38 2.50 -6.52
N TYR A 223 0.99 1.90 -7.53
CA TYR A 223 1.21 0.47 -7.60
C TYR A 223 2.70 0.18 -7.49
N VAL A 224 3.11 -0.60 -6.49
CA VAL A 224 4.48 -1.08 -6.36
C VAL A 224 4.58 -2.43 -7.07
N ASP A 225 5.37 -2.48 -8.14
CA ASP A 225 5.51 -3.58 -9.07
C ASP A 225 6.90 -4.23 -8.97
N ALA A 226 6.97 -5.51 -9.26
CA ALA A 226 8.21 -6.24 -9.51
C ALA A 226 7.91 -7.49 -10.35
N ASP A 227 8.95 -8.09 -10.92
CA ASP A 227 8.84 -9.39 -11.59
C ASP A 227 8.38 -10.48 -10.61
N GLU A 228 7.54 -11.41 -11.09
CA GLU A 228 6.98 -12.48 -10.25
C GLU A 228 8.05 -13.36 -9.61
N ASN A 229 9.14 -13.64 -10.33
CA ASN A 229 10.23 -14.46 -9.81
C ASN A 229 10.95 -13.76 -8.66
N LEU A 230 11.18 -12.44 -8.79
CA LEU A 230 11.74 -11.61 -7.71
C LEU A 230 10.81 -11.58 -6.49
N LEU A 231 9.51 -11.43 -6.71
CA LEU A 231 8.52 -11.45 -5.63
C LEU A 231 8.53 -12.78 -4.87
N LYS A 232 8.61 -13.91 -5.59
CA LYS A 232 8.72 -15.25 -4.99
C LYS A 232 10.01 -15.39 -4.19
N GLU A 233 11.13 -14.98 -4.74
CA GLU A 233 12.43 -14.99 -4.05
C GLU A 233 12.40 -14.15 -2.77
N TRP A 234 11.89 -12.92 -2.84
CA TRP A 234 11.76 -12.04 -1.68
C TRP A 234 10.80 -12.60 -0.62
N TYR A 235 9.72 -13.24 -1.05
CA TYR A 235 8.79 -13.90 -0.13
C TYR A 235 9.47 -15.05 0.63
N ILE A 236 10.24 -15.90 -0.07
CA ILE A 236 10.99 -17.01 0.54
C ILE A 236 12.04 -16.46 1.52
N LYS A 237 12.85 -15.48 1.11
CA LYS A 237 13.83 -14.83 1.98
C LYS A 237 13.19 -14.25 3.25
N ARG A 238 12.03 -13.60 3.11
CA ARG A 238 11.28 -13.05 4.25
C ARG A 238 10.75 -14.15 5.17
N PHE A 239 10.26 -15.26 4.61
CA PHE A 239 9.80 -16.40 5.39
C PHE A 239 10.94 -17.02 6.22
N LEU A 240 12.12 -17.21 5.62
CA LEU A 240 13.31 -17.71 6.31
C LEU A 240 13.73 -16.82 7.48
N LYS A 241 13.72 -15.51 7.31
CA LYS A 241 14.01 -14.57 8.40
C LYS A 241 12.93 -14.61 9.48
N PHE A 242 11.65 -14.73 9.13
CA PHE A 242 10.58 -14.90 10.12
C PHE A 242 10.71 -16.19 10.91
N ARG A 243 11.14 -17.28 10.27
CA ARG A 243 11.45 -18.55 10.95
C ARG A 243 12.44 -18.37 12.10
N GLN A 244 13.47 -17.54 11.88
CA GLN A 244 14.52 -17.26 12.85
C GLN A 244 14.14 -16.20 13.90
N SER A 245 13.01 -15.53 13.76
CA SER A 245 12.61 -14.36 14.57
C SER A 245 11.15 -14.38 14.97
N ALA A 246 10.25 -13.83 14.19
CA ALA A 246 8.84 -13.65 14.55
C ALA A 246 8.11 -14.98 14.82
N PHE A 247 8.48 -16.07 14.14
CA PHE A 247 7.86 -17.39 14.36
C PHE A 247 8.35 -18.06 15.65
N THR A 248 9.49 -17.64 16.20
CA THR A 248 9.98 -18.17 17.51
C THR A 248 9.19 -17.65 18.69
N ASN A 249 8.40 -16.59 18.51
CA ASN A 249 7.52 -16.08 19.54
C ASN A 249 6.44 -17.11 19.89
N PRO A 250 6.25 -17.51 21.17
CA PRO A 250 5.24 -18.51 21.56
C PRO A 250 3.80 -18.09 21.23
N ASP A 251 3.53 -16.78 21.12
CA ASP A 251 2.22 -16.24 20.76
C ASP A 251 2.01 -16.15 19.25
N SER A 252 3.03 -16.48 18.45
CA SER A 252 2.91 -16.44 16.99
C SER A 252 1.96 -17.51 16.47
N TYR A 253 1.03 -17.10 15.62
CA TYR A 253 0.18 -18.03 14.86
C TYR A 253 1.01 -19.03 14.05
N PHE A 254 2.16 -18.61 13.54
CA PHE A 254 3.07 -19.36 12.71
C PHE A 254 4.21 -20.05 13.47
N LYS A 255 4.13 -20.16 14.82
CA LYS A 255 5.18 -20.76 15.64
C LYS A 255 5.60 -22.18 15.23
N HIS A 256 4.68 -22.93 14.61
CA HIS A 256 4.97 -24.27 14.13
C HIS A 256 6.00 -24.30 12.99
N TYR A 257 6.20 -23.18 12.27
CA TYR A 257 7.23 -23.06 11.25
C TYR A 257 8.63 -22.78 11.81
N ALA A 258 8.76 -22.37 13.08
CA ALA A 258 10.07 -22.08 13.69
C ALA A 258 10.99 -23.30 13.73
N ASN A 259 10.42 -24.50 13.82
CA ASN A 259 11.17 -25.77 13.96
C ASN A 259 11.51 -26.43 12.61
N LEU A 260 11.08 -25.88 11.48
CA LEU A 260 11.42 -26.42 10.17
C LEU A 260 12.93 -26.30 9.91
N SER A 261 13.52 -27.26 9.25
CA SER A 261 14.83 -27.09 8.62
C SER A 261 14.79 -25.98 7.57
N GLU A 262 15.93 -25.51 7.12
CA GLU A 262 15.97 -24.48 6.08
C GLU A 262 15.33 -24.97 4.77
N GLN A 263 15.62 -26.21 4.40
CA GLN A 263 15.07 -26.83 3.19
C GLN A 263 13.54 -26.96 3.28
N GLU A 264 13.00 -27.48 4.39
CA GLU A 264 11.55 -27.57 4.62
C GLU A 264 10.88 -26.19 4.62
N ALA A 265 11.55 -25.17 5.15
CA ALA A 265 11.04 -23.81 5.15
C ALA A 265 10.99 -23.21 3.74
N ILE A 266 12.00 -23.46 2.89
CA ILE A 266 12.01 -23.05 1.48
C ILE A 266 10.87 -23.73 0.72
N GLU A 267 10.70 -25.03 0.89
CA GLU A 267 9.63 -25.80 0.25
C GLU A 267 8.25 -25.30 0.71
N THR A 268 8.07 -25.09 2.01
CA THR A 268 6.83 -24.56 2.59
C THR A 268 6.51 -23.17 2.03
N ALA A 269 7.48 -22.25 2.05
CA ALA A 269 7.30 -20.90 1.52
C ALA A 269 7.00 -20.92 0.02
N SER A 270 7.68 -21.77 -0.76
CA SER A 270 7.43 -21.94 -2.19
C SER A 270 6.02 -22.43 -2.45
N ASN A 271 5.55 -23.45 -1.70
CA ASN A 271 4.19 -23.97 -1.82
C ASN A 271 3.12 -22.93 -1.47
N ILE A 272 3.34 -22.11 -0.42
CA ILE A 272 2.44 -21.02 -0.06
C ILE A 272 2.42 -19.96 -1.17
N TRP A 273 3.56 -19.65 -1.76
CA TRP A 273 3.62 -18.74 -2.90
C TRP A 273 2.83 -19.28 -4.08
N ASP A 274 3.14 -20.48 -4.53
CA ASP A 274 2.57 -21.05 -5.75
C ASP A 274 1.05 -21.24 -5.66
N ASN A 275 0.54 -21.65 -4.50
CA ASN A 275 -0.87 -21.97 -4.31
C ASN A 275 -1.73 -20.82 -3.76
N ILE A 276 -1.12 -19.79 -3.15
CA ILE A 276 -1.86 -18.70 -2.51
C ILE A 276 -1.42 -17.33 -3.06
N ASN A 277 -0.19 -16.89 -2.75
CA ASN A 277 0.24 -15.53 -3.02
C ASN A 277 0.41 -15.23 -4.52
N GLY A 278 1.07 -16.12 -5.26
CA GLY A 278 1.25 -16.01 -6.71
C GLY A 278 -0.07 -16.14 -7.46
N LEU A 279 -0.95 -17.03 -6.98
CA LEU A 279 -2.30 -17.16 -7.54
C LEU A 279 -3.12 -15.88 -7.33
N ASN A 280 -3.09 -15.31 -6.11
CA ASN A 280 -3.76 -14.04 -5.80
C ASN A 280 -3.17 -12.88 -6.62
N LEU A 281 -1.84 -12.85 -6.77
CA LEU A 281 -1.17 -11.87 -7.62
C LEU A 281 -1.75 -11.91 -9.05
N LYS A 282 -1.75 -13.07 -9.69
CA LYS A 282 -2.20 -13.22 -11.07
C LYS A 282 -3.69 -12.94 -11.27
N GLN A 283 -4.53 -13.44 -10.35
CA GLN A 283 -5.97 -13.35 -10.50
C GLN A 283 -6.56 -12.01 -10.08
N ASN A 284 -5.98 -11.37 -9.06
CA ASN A 284 -6.61 -10.24 -8.40
C ASN A 284 -5.77 -8.96 -8.39
N ILE A 285 -4.45 -9.05 -8.15
CA ILE A 285 -3.63 -7.87 -7.89
C ILE A 285 -3.05 -7.29 -9.19
N LEU A 286 -2.34 -8.13 -9.96
CA LEU A 286 -1.69 -7.72 -11.20
C LEU A 286 -2.65 -7.12 -12.25
N PRO A 287 -3.88 -7.66 -12.45
CA PRO A 287 -4.83 -7.05 -13.39
C PRO A 287 -5.22 -5.61 -13.06
N THR A 288 -4.99 -5.14 -11.81
CA THR A 288 -5.32 -3.78 -11.39
C THR A 288 -4.16 -2.79 -11.59
N ARG A 289 -2.96 -3.27 -11.92
CA ARG A 289 -1.74 -2.47 -12.04
C ARG A 289 -1.90 -1.27 -12.95
N GLU A 290 -2.43 -1.50 -14.15
CA GLU A 290 -2.60 -0.45 -15.17
C GLU A 290 -3.71 0.56 -14.82
N ARG A 291 -4.37 0.43 -13.67
CA ARG A 291 -5.34 1.40 -13.15
C ARG A 291 -4.70 2.48 -12.28
N ALA A 292 -3.48 2.22 -11.80
CA ALA A 292 -2.76 3.16 -10.95
C ALA A 292 -2.42 4.48 -11.67
N ASN A 293 -2.35 5.58 -10.91
CA ASN A 293 -1.83 6.85 -11.40
C ASN A 293 -0.31 6.81 -11.55
N LEU A 294 0.35 6.02 -10.70
CA LEU A 294 1.80 5.86 -10.74
C LEU A 294 2.19 4.42 -10.44
N ILE A 295 3.16 3.89 -11.20
CA ILE A 295 3.72 2.55 -10.99
C ILE A 295 5.21 2.71 -10.68
N LEU A 296 5.62 2.15 -9.53
CA LEU A 296 7.01 2.03 -9.12
C LEU A 296 7.47 0.60 -9.42
N ARG A 297 8.28 0.39 -10.46
CA ARG A 297 8.79 -0.93 -10.81
C ARG A 297 10.16 -1.15 -10.18
N LYS A 298 10.25 -2.15 -9.31
CA LYS A 298 11.46 -2.55 -8.60
C LYS A 298 12.24 -3.61 -9.38
N GLY A 299 13.56 -3.55 -9.30
CA GLY A 299 14.51 -4.53 -9.79
C GLY A 299 15.03 -5.46 -8.70
N GLU A 300 16.08 -6.21 -9.01
CA GLU A 300 16.65 -7.31 -8.20
C GLU A 300 17.00 -6.90 -6.76
N ASN A 301 17.51 -5.68 -6.57
CA ASN A 301 17.98 -5.17 -5.27
C ASN A 301 16.86 -4.46 -4.47
N HIS A 302 15.59 -4.70 -4.76
CA HIS A 302 14.45 -3.97 -4.20
C HIS A 302 14.42 -2.46 -4.52
N GLU A 303 15.36 -1.94 -5.31
CA GLU A 303 15.38 -0.55 -5.75
C GLU A 303 14.41 -0.30 -6.91
N VAL A 304 13.83 0.89 -6.97
CA VAL A 304 12.98 1.30 -8.09
C VAL A 304 13.85 1.67 -9.30
N GLU A 305 13.70 0.94 -10.39
CA GLU A 305 14.41 1.14 -11.65
C GLU A 305 13.65 1.97 -12.67
N LEU A 306 12.31 1.88 -12.62
CA LEU A 306 11.41 2.54 -13.57
C LEU A 306 10.22 3.13 -12.85
N VAL A 307 9.87 4.37 -13.18
CA VAL A 307 8.64 5.03 -12.73
C VAL A 307 7.75 5.28 -13.94
N LYS A 308 6.48 4.84 -13.85
CA LYS A 308 5.48 5.14 -14.86
C LYS A 308 4.44 6.08 -14.25
N LEU A 309 4.24 7.24 -14.85
CA LEU A 309 3.24 8.22 -14.43
C LEU A 309 2.15 8.31 -15.47
N ARG A 310 0.90 8.13 -15.06
CA ARG A 310 -0.26 8.27 -15.95
C ARG A 310 -0.39 9.74 -16.42
N LYS A 311 -0.64 9.90 -17.75
CA LYS A 311 -0.88 11.19 -18.41
C LYS A 311 -2.19 11.82 -17.93
#